data_65eb2ed39f74e36d8c1e14ff24c9c856
#
_entry.id   65eb2ed39f74e36d8c1e14ff24c9c856
#
_cell.length_a   1.000
_cell.length_b   1.000
_cell.length_c   1.000
_cell.angle_alpha   90.00
_cell.angle_beta   90.00
_cell.angle_gamma   90.00
#
_symmetry.space_group_name_H-M   'P 1'
#
loop_
_entity.id
_entity.type
_entity.pdbx_description
1 polymer ?
#
loop_
_entity_poly.entity_id
_entity_poly.type
_entity_poly.pdbx_seq_one_letter_code
_entity_poly.pdbx_strand_id
1 'polypeptide(L)'
;DQIGAAGYDAGNFTKNFGGTSSSTPIVAGVAALVLSANPDLTAQQVKRILQDTADKIVDDSADAQLGIRGGTYDSNGYSQWFGYGKVNAAKAVRRAQQMNLVAKITNKQIQIKNTQVVDIPDNNRQGIKSAIAINEAVNVTDIQVTVNITHDFLGDLEIYLIAPNNQRILLQSRTLGRRNQLQNTYTVRSHPALKQLLSLPAKGKWQLQVIDYAVLDVGKLNYWELVIGVGNK
;
A
#
# COMPACT_ATOMS: atom_id res chain seq x y z
N ASP A 1 31.67 23.03 -24.90
CA ASP A 1 32.15 22.06 -23.91
C ASP A 1 33.60 22.44 -23.54
N GLN A 2 33.81 22.84 -22.29
CA GLN A 2 35.17 23.18 -21.81
C GLN A 2 35.85 21.87 -21.35
N ILE A 3 36.95 21.54 -22.03
CA ILE A 3 37.80 20.42 -21.70
C ILE A 3 38.49 20.73 -20.35
N GLY A 4 38.30 19.85 -19.34
CA GLY A 4 39.17 19.77 -18.18
C GLY A 4 38.75 20.50 -16.90
N ALA A 5 37.73 21.36 -16.89
CA ALA A 5 37.19 21.94 -15.67
C ALA A 5 35.89 21.20 -15.25
N ALA A 6 35.80 20.78 -14.02
CA ALA A 6 34.61 20.08 -13.44
C ALA A 6 34.31 18.67 -13.98
N GLY A 7 35.30 17.94 -14.48
CA GLY A 7 35.13 16.51 -14.82
C GLY A 7 34.54 16.21 -16.20
N TYR A 8 34.46 17.19 -17.08
CA TYR A 8 34.06 17.00 -18.48
C TYR A 8 35.26 16.58 -19.35
N ASP A 9 35.06 15.56 -20.17
CA ASP A 9 36.02 15.01 -21.10
C ASP A 9 35.61 15.30 -22.55
N ALA A 10 36.54 15.26 -23.49
CA ALA A 10 36.22 15.33 -24.90
C ALA A 10 35.53 14.02 -25.33
N GLY A 11 34.20 14.04 -25.51
CA GLY A 11 33.41 12.87 -25.88
C GLY A 11 32.04 12.81 -25.20
N ASN A 12 31.38 11.65 -25.37
CA ASN A 12 30.02 11.45 -24.87
C ASN A 12 29.95 10.93 -23.42
N PHE A 13 31.08 10.75 -22.75
CA PHE A 13 31.17 10.25 -21.37
C PHE A 13 32.40 10.81 -20.68
N THR A 14 32.36 10.82 -19.34
CA THR A 14 33.52 11.19 -18.50
C THR A 14 33.94 10.02 -17.61
N LYS A 15 35.26 9.91 -17.34
CA LYS A 15 35.81 8.97 -16.38
C LYS A 15 36.00 9.58 -14.99
N ASN A 16 35.81 10.88 -14.85
CA ASN A 16 36.15 11.65 -13.65
C ASN A 16 34.95 12.20 -12.92
N PHE A 17 33.75 11.61 -13.12
CA PHE A 17 32.56 11.98 -12.38
C PHE A 17 32.59 11.34 -10.98
N GLY A 18 32.72 12.17 -9.94
CA GLY A 18 32.90 11.69 -8.56
C GLY A 18 32.19 12.59 -7.53
N GLY A 19 32.44 12.29 -6.27
CA GLY A 19 31.90 13.01 -5.12
C GLY A 19 30.49 12.58 -4.73
N THR A 20 29.89 13.31 -3.79
CA THR A 20 28.55 13.02 -3.25
C THR A 20 27.46 13.16 -4.31
N SER A 21 27.68 14.00 -5.34
CA SER A 21 26.75 14.18 -6.46
C SER A 21 26.62 12.93 -7.35
N SER A 22 27.65 12.08 -7.39
CA SER A 22 27.59 10.78 -8.08
C SER A 22 27.06 9.66 -7.18
N SER A 23 27.34 9.72 -5.88
CA SER A 23 26.91 8.71 -4.91
C SER A 23 25.41 8.78 -4.63
N THR A 24 24.84 9.97 -4.55
CA THR A 24 23.40 10.20 -4.24
C THR A 24 22.45 9.48 -5.22
N PRO A 25 22.59 9.62 -6.56
CA PRO A 25 21.71 8.94 -7.50
C PRO A 25 21.89 7.40 -7.46
N ILE A 26 23.07 6.89 -7.12
CA ILE A 26 23.26 5.44 -6.92
C ILE A 26 22.41 4.95 -5.75
N VAL A 27 22.42 5.65 -4.62
CA VAL A 27 21.58 5.30 -3.45
C VAL A 27 20.10 5.45 -3.77
N ALA A 28 19.71 6.49 -4.54
CA ALA A 28 18.34 6.65 -5.01
C ALA A 28 17.90 5.48 -5.92
N GLY A 29 18.76 5.02 -6.80
CA GLY A 29 18.53 3.82 -7.62
C GLY A 29 18.34 2.55 -6.77
N VAL A 30 19.16 2.37 -5.74
CA VAL A 30 18.97 1.24 -4.80
C VAL A 30 17.67 1.36 -4.02
N ALA A 31 17.26 2.56 -3.60
CA ALA A 31 15.96 2.79 -2.97
C ALA A 31 14.79 2.43 -3.90
N ALA A 32 14.89 2.74 -5.20
CA ALA A 32 13.90 2.33 -6.20
C ALA A 32 13.84 0.81 -6.35
N LEU A 33 14.96 0.10 -6.34
CA LEU A 33 15.01 -1.38 -6.36
C LEU A 33 14.35 -1.97 -5.09
N VAL A 34 14.59 -1.38 -3.92
CA VAL A 34 13.97 -1.77 -2.64
C VAL A 34 12.45 -1.62 -2.72
N LEU A 35 11.94 -0.49 -3.25
CA LEU A 35 10.51 -0.27 -3.45
C LEU A 35 9.91 -1.18 -4.52
N SER A 36 10.65 -1.50 -5.58
CA SER A 36 10.22 -2.49 -6.56
C SER A 36 10.05 -3.89 -5.96
N ALA A 37 10.92 -4.26 -5.00
CA ALA A 37 10.84 -5.54 -4.30
C ALA A 37 9.73 -5.59 -3.24
N ASN A 38 9.37 -4.45 -2.66
CA ASN A 38 8.29 -4.29 -1.69
C ASN A 38 7.66 -2.88 -1.79
N PRO A 39 6.61 -2.72 -2.62
CA PRO A 39 5.96 -1.42 -2.85
C PRO A 39 5.25 -0.82 -1.63
N ASP A 40 4.97 -1.64 -0.61
CA ASP A 40 4.23 -1.22 0.59
C ASP A 40 5.11 -0.54 1.65
N LEU A 41 6.43 -0.45 1.40
CA LEU A 41 7.35 0.19 2.32
C LEU A 41 7.14 1.70 2.38
N THR A 42 7.14 2.23 3.61
CA THR A 42 7.21 3.69 3.83
C THR A 42 8.62 4.21 3.56
N ALA A 43 8.75 5.52 3.30
CA ALA A 43 10.06 6.18 3.12
C ALA A 43 11.00 5.92 4.31
N GLN A 44 10.47 5.91 5.55
CA GLN A 44 11.23 5.62 6.75
C GLN A 44 11.75 4.17 6.78
N GLN A 45 10.95 3.22 6.32
CA GLN A 45 11.37 1.81 6.23
C GLN A 45 12.45 1.62 5.16
N VAL A 46 12.31 2.26 4.00
CA VAL A 46 13.35 2.24 2.95
C VAL A 46 14.67 2.81 3.49
N LYS A 47 14.63 3.98 4.15
CA LYS A 47 15.80 4.57 4.78
C LYS A 47 16.45 3.59 5.77
N ARG A 48 15.66 2.96 6.64
CA ARG A 48 16.15 1.99 7.61
C ARG A 48 16.80 0.77 6.96
N ILE A 49 16.19 0.22 5.92
CA ILE A 49 16.76 -0.89 5.14
C ILE A 49 18.13 -0.53 4.59
N LEU A 50 18.27 0.64 3.96
CA LEU A 50 19.56 1.09 3.41
C LEU A 50 20.62 1.22 4.49
N GLN A 51 20.28 1.76 5.67
CA GLN A 51 21.18 1.91 6.81
C GLN A 51 21.61 0.56 7.40
N ASP A 52 20.63 -0.33 7.66
CA ASP A 52 20.86 -1.63 8.32
C ASP A 52 21.61 -2.63 7.42
N THR A 53 21.57 -2.45 6.10
CA THR A 53 22.16 -3.36 5.11
C THR A 53 23.45 -2.85 4.51
N ALA A 54 23.91 -1.65 4.87
CA ALA A 54 25.17 -1.09 4.40
C ALA A 54 26.38 -1.90 4.89
N ASP A 55 27.36 -2.09 4.02
CA ASP A 55 28.62 -2.74 4.37
C ASP A 55 29.49 -1.78 5.16
N LYS A 56 29.96 -2.22 6.33
CA LYS A 56 30.82 -1.39 7.17
C LYS A 56 32.22 -1.26 6.56
N ILE A 57 32.70 -0.03 6.48
CA ILE A 57 34.05 0.34 6.11
C ILE A 57 34.70 0.91 7.37
N VAL A 58 35.80 0.33 7.82
CA VAL A 58 36.49 0.76 9.04
C VAL A 58 37.85 1.35 8.67
N ASP A 59 38.15 2.49 9.27
CA ASP A 59 39.46 3.11 9.25
C ASP A 59 39.78 3.65 10.65
N ASP A 60 40.73 3.01 11.31
CA ASP A 60 41.18 3.33 12.68
C ASP A 60 42.21 4.47 12.72
N SER A 61 42.68 4.94 11.56
CA SER A 61 43.69 5.99 11.49
C SER A 61 43.12 7.32 12.04
N ALA A 62 43.99 8.16 12.54
CA ALA A 62 43.67 9.52 12.87
C ALA A 62 43.73 10.39 11.61
N ASP A 63 42.80 11.33 11.46
CA ASP A 63 42.88 12.36 10.44
C ASP A 63 44.18 13.14 10.61
N ALA A 64 44.94 13.30 9.51
CA ALA A 64 46.28 13.90 9.54
C ALA A 64 46.28 15.37 9.96
N GLN A 65 45.15 16.09 9.78
CA GLN A 65 45.05 17.53 10.09
C GLN A 65 44.33 17.78 11.43
N LEU A 66 43.28 16.99 11.70
CA LEU A 66 42.40 17.22 12.84
C LEU A 66 42.73 16.31 14.05
N GLY A 67 43.53 15.25 13.84
CA GLY A 67 43.86 14.27 14.87
C GLY A 67 42.70 13.43 15.39
N ILE A 68 41.51 13.57 14.80
CA ILE A 68 40.30 12.82 15.19
C ILE A 68 40.22 11.47 14.53
N ARG A 69 39.58 10.51 15.20
CA ARG A 69 39.28 9.15 14.68
C ARG A 69 37.80 9.02 14.42
N GLY A 70 37.39 9.26 13.18
CA GLY A 70 35.96 9.26 12.79
C GLY A 70 35.54 8.05 11.96
N GLY A 71 36.46 7.13 11.65
CA GLY A 71 36.24 5.97 10.77
C GLY A 71 35.71 4.70 11.44
N THR A 72 35.38 4.78 12.75
CA THR A 72 34.71 3.70 13.50
C THR A 72 33.22 3.98 13.66
N TYR A 73 32.46 2.99 14.13
CA TYR A 73 31.00 3.08 14.28
C TYR A 73 30.60 3.16 15.76
N ASP A 74 29.62 4.01 16.05
CA ASP A 74 28.99 4.10 17.35
C ASP A 74 27.97 2.95 17.58
N SER A 75 27.30 2.99 18.76
CA SER A 75 26.28 1.99 19.13
C SER A 75 25.05 2.00 18.22
N ASN A 76 24.82 3.08 17.46
CA ASN A 76 23.73 3.20 16.48
C ASN A 76 24.16 2.75 15.08
N GLY A 77 25.42 2.28 14.93
CA GLY A 77 25.99 1.87 13.67
C GLY A 77 26.33 3.01 12.71
N TYR A 78 26.56 4.23 13.24
CA TYR A 78 26.93 5.43 12.48
C TYR A 78 28.41 5.75 12.67
N SER A 79 29.08 6.13 11.57
CA SER A 79 30.45 6.63 11.53
C SER A 79 30.44 8.09 11.05
N GLN A 80 31.28 8.94 11.66
CA GLN A 80 31.43 10.32 11.20
C GLN A 80 31.97 10.42 9.76
N TRP A 81 32.84 9.48 9.36
CA TRP A 81 33.42 9.49 8.02
C TRP A 81 32.61 8.73 6.99
N PHE A 82 31.99 7.62 7.38
CA PHE A 82 31.35 6.71 6.45
C PHE A 82 29.81 6.62 6.59
N GLY A 83 29.22 7.46 7.43
CA GLY A 83 27.79 7.37 7.70
C GLY A 83 27.40 5.98 8.21
N TYR A 84 26.46 5.32 7.55
CA TYR A 84 26.09 3.92 7.87
C TYR A 84 26.94 2.88 7.11
N GLY A 85 27.82 3.31 6.20
CA GLY A 85 28.69 2.44 5.40
C GLY A 85 28.39 2.51 3.90
N LYS A 86 29.00 1.60 3.13
CA LYS A 86 28.82 1.49 1.69
C LYS A 86 27.47 0.81 1.38
N VAL A 87 26.65 1.44 0.54
CA VAL A 87 25.36 0.89 0.12
C VAL A 87 25.53 -0.50 -0.51
N ASN A 88 24.69 -1.45 -0.10
CA ASN A 88 24.66 -2.81 -0.64
C ASN A 88 23.27 -3.12 -1.21
N ALA A 89 23.12 -2.98 -2.52
CA ALA A 89 21.85 -3.18 -3.23
C ALA A 89 21.30 -4.60 -3.03
N ALA A 90 22.16 -5.62 -3.09
CA ALA A 90 21.73 -7.01 -2.96
C ALA A 90 21.19 -7.33 -1.55
N LYS A 91 21.83 -6.83 -0.48
CA LYS A 91 21.35 -6.98 0.89
C LYS A 91 20.04 -6.20 1.11
N ALA A 92 19.96 -4.97 0.61
CA ALA A 92 18.79 -4.11 0.74
C ALA A 92 17.56 -4.72 0.05
N VAL A 93 17.69 -5.19 -1.19
CA VAL A 93 16.60 -5.83 -1.94
C VAL A 93 16.17 -7.14 -1.27
N ARG A 94 17.11 -7.99 -0.84
CA ARG A 94 16.75 -9.21 -0.09
C ARG A 94 15.99 -8.92 1.20
N ARG A 95 16.39 -7.88 1.95
CA ARG A 95 15.68 -7.46 3.16
C ARG A 95 14.26 -7.02 2.86
N ALA A 96 14.06 -6.23 1.80
CA ALA A 96 12.74 -5.81 1.34
C ALA A 96 11.84 -7.00 0.94
N GLN A 97 12.39 -7.96 0.19
CA GLN A 97 11.69 -9.20 -0.19
C GLN A 97 11.29 -10.04 1.02
N GLN A 98 12.18 -10.19 2.01
CA GLN A 98 11.87 -10.90 3.24
C GLN A 98 10.73 -10.24 4.02
N MET A 99 10.72 -8.91 4.14
CA MET A 99 9.65 -8.17 4.79
C MET A 99 8.32 -8.34 4.04
N ASN A 100 8.32 -8.32 2.71
CA ASN A 100 7.14 -8.57 1.89
C ASN A 100 6.62 -10.01 2.09
N LEU A 101 7.52 -11.00 2.09
CA LEU A 101 7.17 -12.40 2.31
C LEU A 101 6.56 -12.61 3.71
N VAL A 102 7.17 -12.07 4.76
CA VAL A 102 6.65 -12.12 6.13
C VAL A 102 5.26 -11.48 6.21
N ALA A 103 5.07 -10.29 5.60
CA ALA A 103 3.78 -9.64 5.54
C ALA A 103 2.72 -10.50 4.84
N LYS A 104 3.07 -11.16 3.73
CA LYS A 104 2.16 -12.09 3.02
C LYS A 104 1.82 -13.35 3.83
N ILE A 105 2.77 -13.90 4.58
CA ILE A 105 2.55 -15.09 5.43
C ILE A 105 1.72 -14.73 6.66
N THR A 106 1.92 -13.54 7.22
CA THR A 106 1.14 -13.07 8.40
C THR A 106 -0.23 -12.53 8.01
N ASN A 107 -0.41 -12.05 6.79
CA ASN A 107 -1.69 -11.58 6.26
C ASN A 107 -2.51 -12.74 5.67
N LYS A 108 -2.99 -13.64 6.53
CA LYS A 108 -4.04 -14.58 6.14
C LYS A 108 -5.24 -13.75 5.68
N GLN A 109 -5.76 -14.05 4.49
CA GLN A 109 -6.94 -13.38 3.95
C GLN A 109 -8.11 -14.34 3.87
N ILE A 110 -9.29 -13.84 4.19
CA ILE A 110 -10.57 -14.49 3.91
C ILE A 110 -11.16 -13.76 2.72
N GLN A 111 -11.37 -14.48 1.62
CA GLN A 111 -11.96 -13.95 0.39
C GLN A 111 -13.24 -14.70 0.09
N ILE A 112 -14.34 -13.99 0.04
CA ILE A 112 -15.66 -14.57 -0.25
C ILE A 112 -16.37 -13.67 -1.27
N LYS A 113 -16.88 -14.30 -2.32
CA LYS A 113 -17.65 -13.66 -3.39
C LYS A 113 -19.10 -14.14 -3.34
N ASN A 114 -20.05 -13.21 -3.33
CA ASN A 114 -21.45 -13.48 -3.51
C ASN A 114 -21.84 -13.12 -4.96
N THR A 115 -22.18 -14.14 -5.74
CA THR A 115 -22.55 -14.03 -7.17
C THR A 115 -24.05 -14.11 -7.41
N GLN A 116 -24.86 -14.10 -6.34
CA GLN A 116 -26.30 -14.05 -6.47
C GLN A 116 -26.70 -12.68 -7.06
N VAL A 117 -27.28 -12.73 -8.24
CA VAL A 117 -27.83 -11.52 -8.87
C VAL A 117 -29.10 -11.10 -8.15
N VAL A 118 -29.20 -9.83 -7.79
CA VAL A 118 -30.37 -9.26 -7.07
C VAL A 118 -30.82 -8.01 -7.79
N ASP A 119 -32.11 -7.94 -8.14
CA ASP A 119 -32.72 -6.77 -8.74
C ASP A 119 -32.75 -5.62 -7.70
N ILE A 120 -32.36 -4.41 -8.12
CA ILE A 120 -32.42 -3.19 -7.33
C ILE A 120 -33.80 -2.56 -7.59
N PRO A 121 -34.68 -2.49 -6.60
CA PRO A 121 -36.02 -1.92 -6.79
C PRO A 121 -35.96 -0.42 -6.98
N ASP A 122 -36.68 0.09 -7.97
CA ASP A 122 -36.82 1.51 -8.30
C ASP A 122 -37.36 2.30 -7.09
N ASN A 123 -36.73 3.44 -6.81
CA ASN A 123 -37.09 4.39 -5.74
C ASN A 123 -37.43 3.75 -4.39
N ASN A 124 -36.69 2.76 -4.00
CA ASN A 124 -36.92 2.05 -2.75
C ASN A 124 -35.86 2.39 -1.69
N ARG A 125 -36.23 3.24 -0.74
CA ARG A 125 -35.32 3.71 0.33
C ARG A 125 -34.87 2.63 1.31
N GLN A 126 -35.47 1.45 1.33
CA GLN A 126 -34.97 0.30 2.08
C GLN A 126 -33.87 -0.42 1.32
N GLY A 127 -33.93 -0.35 -0.03
CA GLY A 127 -32.99 -0.97 -0.93
C GLY A 127 -32.92 -2.48 -0.79
N ILE A 128 -31.91 -3.06 -1.39
CA ILE A 128 -31.58 -4.50 -1.24
C ILE A 128 -30.46 -4.68 -0.23
N LYS A 129 -30.40 -5.89 0.37
CA LYS A 129 -29.28 -6.33 1.20
C LYS A 129 -28.81 -7.71 0.74
N SER A 130 -27.61 -7.79 0.21
CA SER A 130 -26.92 -9.03 -0.12
C SER A 130 -25.91 -9.36 0.98
N ALA A 131 -25.80 -10.64 1.37
CA ALA A 131 -25.04 -11.03 2.55
C ALA A 131 -23.92 -12.02 2.25
N ILE A 132 -22.82 -11.87 3.01
CA ILE A 132 -21.71 -12.83 3.12
C ILE A 132 -21.54 -13.18 4.59
N ALA A 133 -21.40 -14.45 4.92
CA ALA A 133 -21.15 -14.92 6.27
C ALA A 133 -19.69 -15.33 6.43
N ILE A 134 -19.05 -14.88 7.50
CA ILE A 134 -17.70 -15.27 7.92
C ILE A 134 -17.83 -16.03 9.23
N ASN A 135 -17.26 -17.25 9.27
CA ASN A 135 -17.35 -18.13 10.44
C ASN A 135 -16.11 -18.07 11.34
N GLU A 136 -14.98 -17.59 10.82
CA GLU A 136 -13.70 -17.54 11.50
C GLU A 136 -13.69 -16.45 12.58
N ALA A 137 -13.32 -16.85 13.81
CA ALA A 137 -13.19 -15.95 14.96
C ALA A 137 -11.83 -15.23 14.95
N VAL A 138 -11.66 -14.29 14.03
CA VAL A 138 -10.45 -13.49 13.81
C VAL A 138 -10.82 -12.01 13.75
N ASN A 139 -9.82 -11.12 13.91
CA ASN A 139 -10.04 -9.68 13.77
C ASN A 139 -9.62 -9.19 12.38
N VAL A 140 -10.30 -8.16 11.92
CA VAL A 140 -10.02 -7.47 10.65
C VAL A 140 -8.72 -6.69 10.76
N THR A 141 -7.73 -7.00 9.91
CA THR A 141 -6.47 -6.22 9.79
C THR A 141 -6.41 -5.38 8.52
N ASP A 142 -7.15 -5.80 7.48
CA ASP A 142 -7.36 -5.07 6.24
C ASP A 142 -8.72 -5.44 5.66
N ILE A 143 -9.29 -4.59 4.82
CA ILE A 143 -10.59 -4.85 4.20
C ILE A 143 -10.65 -4.25 2.79
N GLN A 144 -11.16 -5.05 1.86
CA GLN A 144 -11.45 -4.65 0.49
C GLN A 144 -12.84 -5.13 0.10
N VAL A 145 -13.59 -4.27 -0.58
CA VAL A 145 -14.95 -4.57 -1.04
C VAL A 145 -15.02 -4.29 -2.54
N THR A 146 -15.23 -5.32 -3.34
CA THR A 146 -15.47 -5.18 -4.77
C THR A 146 -16.96 -5.27 -5.04
N VAL A 147 -17.49 -4.34 -5.83
CA VAL A 147 -18.91 -4.26 -6.18
C VAL A 147 -19.05 -4.20 -7.69
N ASN A 148 -20.00 -4.99 -8.24
CA ASN A 148 -20.37 -4.95 -9.65
C ASN A 148 -21.88 -4.77 -9.76
N ILE A 149 -22.29 -3.63 -10.34
CA ILE A 149 -23.70 -3.22 -10.52
C ILE A 149 -23.89 -2.78 -11.97
N THR A 150 -25.03 -3.17 -12.54
CA THR A 150 -25.58 -2.59 -13.77
C THR A 150 -26.86 -1.84 -13.39
N HIS A 151 -27.02 -0.56 -13.81
CA HIS A 151 -28.17 0.27 -13.48
C HIS A 151 -28.34 1.34 -14.55
N ASP A 152 -29.57 1.72 -14.88
CA ASP A 152 -29.82 2.68 -15.95
C ASP A 152 -29.21 4.06 -15.63
N PHE A 153 -29.21 4.46 -14.34
CA PHE A 153 -28.59 5.68 -13.87
C PHE A 153 -27.91 5.49 -12.50
N LEU A 154 -26.60 5.24 -12.48
CA LEU A 154 -25.85 4.98 -11.23
C LEU A 154 -25.81 6.18 -10.27
N GLY A 155 -26.11 7.40 -10.76
CA GLY A 155 -26.17 8.60 -9.93
C GLY A 155 -27.27 8.58 -8.86
N ASP A 156 -28.22 7.66 -8.95
CA ASP A 156 -29.33 7.55 -7.99
C ASP A 156 -29.02 6.61 -6.83
N LEU A 157 -27.92 5.85 -6.96
CA LEU A 157 -27.58 4.81 -6.01
C LEU A 157 -26.70 5.31 -4.86
N GLU A 158 -27.01 4.84 -3.67
CA GLU A 158 -26.07 4.77 -2.53
C GLU A 158 -25.76 3.33 -2.19
N ILE A 159 -24.47 3.06 -1.95
CA ILE A 159 -23.96 1.73 -1.64
C ILE A 159 -23.31 1.76 -0.26
N TYR A 160 -23.68 0.83 0.59
CA TYR A 160 -23.15 0.73 1.95
C TYR A 160 -22.64 -0.68 2.25
N LEU A 161 -21.55 -0.74 2.99
CA LEU A 161 -21.11 -1.96 3.67
C LEU A 161 -21.64 -1.92 5.10
N ILE A 162 -22.26 -3.00 5.56
CA ILE A 162 -22.72 -3.18 6.93
C ILE A 162 -21.95 -4.34 7.56
N ALA A 163 -21.21 -4.03 8.62
CA ALA A 163 -20.43 -5.00 9.37
C ALA A 163 -21.30 -5.84 10.34
N PRO A 164 -20.80 -6.95 10.90
CA PRO A 164 -21.56 -7.80 11.83
C PRO A 164 -22.06 -7.08 13.10
N ASN A 165 -21.39 -6.01 13.53
CA ASN A 165 -21.79 -5.14 14.64
C ASN A 165 -22.83 -4.08 14.25
N ASN A 166 -23.41 -4.17 13.05
CA ASN A 166 -24.33 -3.20 12.44
C ASN A 166 -23.70 -1.82 12.10
N GLN A 167 -22.39 -1.67 12.19
CA GLN A 167 -21.73 -0.46 11.73
C GLN A 167 -21.87 -0.35 10.22
N ARG A 168 -22.30 0.82 9.74
CA ARG A 168 -22.62 1.09 8.33
C ARG A 168 -21.62 2.07 7.75
N ILE A 169 -20.94 1.68 6.68
CA ILE A 169 -19.96 2.50 5.97
C ILE A 169 -20.49 2.81 4.57
N LEU A 170 -20.61 4.09 4.24
CA LEU A 170 -20.96 4.53 2.88
C LEU A 170 -19.78 4.26 1.95
N LEU A 171 -19.93 3.38 0.98
CA LEU A 171 -18.92 3.07 -0.04
C LEU A 171 -19.04 4.00 -1.25
N GLN A 172 -20.27 4.27 -1.68
CA GLN A 172 -20.55 5.09 -2.85
C GLN A 172 -21.77 5.97 -2.56
N SER A 173 -21.61 7.27 -2.74
CA SER A 173 -22.69 8.24 -2.75
C SER A 173 -23.22 8.46 -4.17
N ARG A 174 -24.29 9.26 -4.30
CA ARG A 174 -24.98 9.59 -5.56
C ARG A 174 -24.15 10.51 -6.47
N THR A 175 -22.91 10.13 -6.79
CA THR A 175 -21.93 10.95 -7.55
C THR A 175 -21.51 10.36 -8.88
N LEU A 176 -22.04 9.19 -9.26
CA LEU A 176 -21.62 8.49 -10.47
C LEU A 176 -22.26 9.03 -11.75
N GLY A 177 -23.29 9.85 -11.63
CA GLY A 177 -23.98 10.47 -12.78
C GLY A 177 -24.58 9.42 -13.74
N ARG A 178 -24.56 9.71 -15.03
CA ARG A 178 -25.21 8.91 -16.09
C ARG A 178 -24.47 7.60 -16.46
N ARG A 179 -23.59 7.10 -15.60
CA ARG A 179 -22.98 5.80 -15.81
C ARG A 179 -24.01 4.69 -15.61
N ASN A 180 -23.88 3.60 -16.37
CA ASN A 180 -24.77 2.44 -16.29
C ASN A 180 -24.07 1.16 -15.82
N GLN A 181 -22.74 1.20 -15.62
CA GLN A 181 -21.96 0.09 -15.08
C GLN A 181 -21.02 0.60 -13.99
N LEU A 182 -21.01 -0.08 -12.86
CA LEU A 182 -20.07 0.09 -11.77
C LEU A 182 -19.32 -1.21 -11.58
N GLN A 183 -18.01 -1.17 -11.73
CA GLN A 183 -17.10 -2.19 -11.20
C GLN A 183 -16.00 -1.46 -10.47
N ASN A 184 -16.03 -1.51 -9.14
CA ASN A 184 -15.09 -0.79 -8.32
C ASN A 184 -14.68 -1.61 -7.09
N THR A 185 -13.43 -1.43 -6.67
CA THR A 185 -12.87 -2.01 -5.44
C THR A 185 -12.54 -0.89 -4.46
N TYR A 186 -13.21 -0.89 -3.33
CA TYR A 186 -13.00 0.02 -2.21
C TYR A 186 -12.01 -0.62 -1.25
N THR A 187 -10.91 0.06 -0.97
CA THR A 187 -9.86 -0.37 -0.05
C THR A 187 -9.70 0.66 1.08
N VAL A 188 -9.03 0.29 2.15
CA VAL A 188 -8.70 1.25 3.23
C VAL A 188 -7.92 2.46 2.70
N ARG A 189 -7.14 2.29 1.63
CA ARG A 189 -6.37 3.38 0.99
C ARG A 189 -7.25 4.30 0.14
N SER A 190 -8.10 3.73 -0.73
CA SER A 190 -8.97 4.50 -1.62
C SER A 190 -10.21 5.04 -0.92
N HIS A 191 -10.62 4.39 0.18
CA HIS A 191 -11.82 4.70 0.95
C HIS A 191 -11.54 4.69 2.47
N PRO A 192 -10.98 5.78 3.03
CA PRO A 192 -10.48 5.81 4.41
C PRO A 192 -11.53 5.52 5.49
N ALA A 193 -12.84 5.66 5.20
CA ALA A 193 -13.92 5.31 6.12
C ALA A 193 -13.88 3.82 6.54
N LEU A 194 -13.34 2.94 5.69
CA LEU A 194 -13.16 1.51 5.99
C LEU A 194 -12.19 1.26 7.16
N LYS A 195 -11.33 2.23 7.53
CA LYS A 195 -10.46 2.12 8.71
C LYS A 195 -11.24 1.88 10.01
N GLN A 196 -12.48 2.35 10.07
CA GLN A 196 -13.34 2.17 11.24
C GLN A 196 -13.69 0.70 11.51
N LEU A 197 -13.51 -0.17 10.52
CA LEU A 197 -13.77 -1.61 10.63
C LEU A 197 -12.54 -2.41 11.04
N LEU A 198 -11.36 -1.79 11.05
CA LEU A 198 -10.13 -2.47 11.48
C LEU A 198 -10.18 -2.81 12.97
N SER A 199 -9.59 -3.92 13.35
CA SER A 199 -9.61 -4.51 14.69
C SER A 199 -10.97 -5.04 15.19
N LEU A 200 -12.05 -4.88 14.41
CA LEU A 200 -13.33 -5.51 14.74
C LEU A 200 -13.31 -7.02 14.48
N PRO A 201 -14.14 -7.81 15.20
CA PRO A 201 -14.34 -9.20 14.87
C PRO A 201 -14.86 -9.39 13.44
N ALA A 202 -14.17 -10.24 12.66
CA ALA A 202 -14.59 -10.55 11.29
C ALA A 202 -15.79 -11.51 11.25
N LYS A 203 -15.94 -12.36 12.29
CA LYS A 203 -17.00 -13.35 12.40
C LYS A 203 -18.38 -12.72 12.42
N GLY A 204 -19.26 -13.19 11.54
CA GLY A 204 -20.65 -12.78 11.49
C GLY A 204 -21.14 -12.51 10.08
N LYS A 205 -22.27 -11.83 9.99
CA LYS A 205 -22.95 -11.52 8.74
C LYS A 205 -22.56 -10.12 8.26
N TRP A 206 -21.82 -10.06 7.16
CA TRP A 206 -21.52 -8.85 6.43
C TRP A 206 -22.58 -8.63 5.36
N GLN A 207 -23.01 -7.39 5.12
CA GLN A 207 -24.03 -7.09 4.13
C GLN A 207 -23.61 -5.93 3.23
N LEU A 208 -23.85 -6.07 1.94
CA LEU A 208 -23.85 -4.95 1.01
C LEU A 208 -25.32 -4.47 0.88
N GLN A 209 -25.57 -3.20 1.17
CA GLN A 209 -26.86 -2.57 0.94
C GLN A 209 -26.74 -1.62 -0.24
N VAL A 210 -27.66 -1.73 -1.20
CA VAL A 210 -27.78 -0.82 -2.34
C VAL A 210 -29.17 -0.20 -2.30
N ILE A 211 -29.25 1.12 -2.34
CA ILE A 211 -30.48 1.91 -2.25
C ILE A 211 -30.58 2.77 -3.49
N ASP A 212 -31.72 2.73 -4.15
CA ASP A 212 -32.10 3.64 -5.21
C ASP A 212 -33.00 4.74 -4.65
N TYR A 213 -32.65 6.01 -4.94
CA TYR A 213 -33.33 7.20 -4.43
C TYR A 213 -34.15 7.97 -5.47
N ALA A 214 -34.19 7.51 -6.71
CA ALA A 214 -34.94 8.18 -7.77
C ALA A 214 -35.90 7.20 -8.48
N VAL A 215 -36.79 7.75 -9.28
CA VAL A 215 -37.79 6.99 -10.05
C VAL A 215 -37.32 6.75 -11.47
N LEU A 216 -37.88 5.73 -12.14
CA LEU A 216 -37.76 5.41 -13.57
C LEU A 216 -36.55 4.58 -13.98
N ASP A 217 -35.57 4.41 -13.11
CA ASP A 217 -34.36 3.67 -13.44
C ASP A 217 -34.30 2.35 -12.68
N VAL A 218 -33.84 1.27 -13.33
CA VAL A 218 -33.75 -0.06 -12.75
C VAL A 218 -32.37 -0.67 -12.92
N GLY A 219 -32.04 -1.62 -12.09
CA GLY A 219 -30.71 -2.24 -12.18
C GLY A 219 -30.57 -3.53 -11.38
N LYS A 220 -29.35 -4.03 -11.35
CA LYS A 220 -29.00 -5.29 -10.70
C LYS A 220 -27.67 -5.19 -9.98
N LEU A 221 -27.59 -5.71 -8.78
CA LEU A 221 -26.34 -6.12 -8.16
C LEU A 221 -25.95 -7.46 -8.80
N ASN A 222 -24.89 -7.47 -9.62
CA ASN A 222 -24.44 -8.67 -10.32
C ASN A 222 -23.61 -9.57 -9.38
N TYR A 223 -22.70 -8.98 -8.63
CA TYR A 223 -21.94 -9.63 -7.58
C TYR A 223 -21.27 -8.61 -6.66
N TRP A 224 -20.86 -9.07 -5.53
CA TRP A 224 -19.89 -8.37 -4.69
C TRP A 224 -18.95 -9.34 -4.00
N GLU A 225 -17.79 -8.86 -3.64
CA GLU A 225 -16.72 -9.65 -3.04
C GLU A 225 -16.18 -8.92 -1.82
N LEU A 226 -15.94 -9.67 -0.77
CA LEU A 226 -15.33 -9.20 0.46
C LEU A 226 -14.00 -9.93 0.65
N VAL A 227 -12.92 -9.17 0.76
CA VAL A 227 -11.59 -9.65 1.13
C VAL A 227 -11.23 -9.01 2.47
N ILE A 228 -11.01 -9.84 3.48
CA ILE A 228 -10.61 -9.40 4.82
C ILE A 228 -9.23 -9.95 5.13
N GLY A 229 -8.27 -9.06 5.35
CA GLY A 229 -7.01 -9.41 5.99
C GLY A 229 -7.27 -9.79 7.45
N VAL A 230 -6.73 -10.91 7.90
CA VAL A 230 -6.90 -11.39 9.27
C VAL A 230 -5.55 -11.64 9.92
N GLY A 231 -5.40 -11.22 11.17
CA GLY A 231 -4.20 -11.43 11.98
C GLY A 231 -4.59 -11.97 13.36
N ASN A 232 -3.72 -12.78 13.92
CA ASN A 232 -3.77 -13.06 15.36
C ASN A 232 -3.27 -11.81 16.10
N LYS A 233 -3.99 -11.41 17.15
CA LYS A 233 -3.48 -10.44 18.11
C LYS A 233 -2.21 -10.93 18.76
#